data_d0b6c5cfb909563b74049f425f7324a3
#
_entry.id   d0b6c5cfb909563b74049f425f7324a3
#
_cell.length_a   1.000
_cell.length_b   1.000
_cell.length_c   1.000
_cell.angle_alpha   90.00
_cell.angle_beta   90.00
_cell.angle_gamma   90.00
#
_symmetry.space_group_name_H-M   'P 1'
#
loop_
_entity.id
_entity.type
_entity.pdbx_description
1 polymer ?
#
loop_
_entity_poly.entity_id
_entity_poly.type
_entity_poly.pdbx_seq_one_letter_code
_entity_poly.pdbx_strand_id
1 'polypeptide(L)'
;AVLIAEEIGSVDTTFKLLGANHKIVIEAFDDPEIKGETCYLSRAKKGGITGSLGLAEDPSDASIACRQTGPIHLSDFITSGKADGKQVFKKSTSILFKKIQVVRFFDAKRNVLIYLSYSDKLIDGSPKNSISAIPLH
;
A
#
# COMPACT_ATOMS: atom_id res chain seq x y z
N ALA A 1 15.81 2.18 7.31
CA ALA A 1 15.58 3.17 6.25
C ALA A 1 14.16 3.70 6.32
N VAL A 2 14.00 4.99 6.11
CA VAL A 2 12.66 5.60 6.06
C VAL A 2 12.13 5.40 4.65
N LEU A 3 10.96 4.75 4.56
CA LEU A 3 10.28 4.57 3.29
C LEU A 3 9.36 5.76 3.07
N ILE A 4 9.56 6.47 1.97
CA ILE A 4 8.77 7.63 1.62
C ILE A 4 7.91 7.28 0.41
N ALA A 5 6.57 7.42 0.57
CA ALA A 5 5.66 7.32 -0.55
C ALA A 5 5.55 8.69 -1.20
N GLU A 6 5.59 8.71 -2.52
CA GLU A 6 5.47 9.91 -3.30
C GLU A 6 4.06 10.02 -3.87
N GLU A 7 3.39 11.13 -3.63
CA GLU A 7 2.08 11.34 -4.24
C GLU A 7 2.24 11.65 -5.72
N ILE A 8 1.65 10.82 -6.56
CA ILE A 8 1.71 10.99 -8.01
C ILE A 8 0.58 11.86 -8.50
N GLY A 9 -0.61 11.73 -7.91
CA GLY A 9 -1.77 12.50 -8.31
C GLY A 9 -2.98 12.17 -7.47
N SER A 10 -4.05 12.88 -7.73
CA SER A 10 -5.31 12.66 -7.01
C SER A 10 -6.51 13.08 -7.84
N VAL A 11 -7.68 12.54 -7.49
CA VAL A 11 -8.96 12.90 -8.08
C VAL A 11 -9.93 13.21 -6.96
N ASP A 12 -10.58 14.37 -7.04
CA ASP A 12 -11.63 14.73 -6.10
C ASP A 12 -12.88 13.89 -6.41
N THR A 13 -13.46 13.32 -5.37
CA THR A 13 -14.64 12.45 -5.52
C THR A 13 -15.91 13.06 -4.95
N THR A 14 -15.78 14.03 -4.04
CA THR A 14 -16.92 14.73 -3.46
C THR A 14 -16.57 16.21 -3.36
N PHE A 15 -17.41 17.03 -3.96
CA PHE A 15 -17.25 18.48 -3.89
C PHE A 15 -17.98 19.00 -2.66
N LYS A 16 -17.30 19.76 -1.82
CA LYS A 16 -17.85 20.37 -0.61
C LYS A 16 -17.72 21.86 -0.67
N LEU A 17 -18.74 22.56 -0.18
CA LEU A 17 -18.70 24.03 -0.06
C LEU A 17 -17.73 24.49 1.03
N LEU A 18 -17.61 23.71 2.09
CA LEU A 18 -16.74 24.02 3.22
C LEU A 18 -15.81 22.85 3.47
N GLY A 19 -14.55 23.16 3.72
CA GLY A 19 -13.54 22.17 4.00
C GLY A 19 -12.94 21.55 2.75
N ALA A 20 -12.02 20.60 2.94
CA ALA A 20 -11.35 19.91 1.85
C ALA A 20 -12.25 18.83 1.26
N ASN A 21 -12.16 18.62 -0.04
CA ASN A 21 -12.90 17.58 -0.72
C ASN A 21 -12.38 16.19 -0.36
N HIS A 22 -13.25 15.19 -0.42
CA HIS A 22 -12.80 13.79 -0.44
C HIS A 22 -12.14 13.53 -1.78
N LYS A 23 -11.12 12.69 -1.76
CA LYS A 23 -10.37 12.39 -2.97
C LYS A 23 -9.79 10.99 -2.95
N ILE A 24 -9.42 10.51 -4.13
CA ILE A 24 -8.60 9.32 -4.26
C ILE A 24 -7.20 9.79 -4.63
N VAL A 25 -6.21 9.33 -3.88
CA VAL A 25 -4.81 9.66 -4.13
C VAL A 25 -4.09 8.45 -4.69
N ILE A 26 -3.10 8.72 -5.54
CA ILE A 26 -2.18 7.72 -6.07
C ILE A 26 -0.81 8.01 -5.49
N GLU A 27 -0.25 7.02 -4.83
CA GLU A 27 1.08 7.11 -4.23
C GLU A 27 1.98 6.02 -4.78
N ALA A 28 3.25 6.33 -4.96
CA ALA A 28 4.25 5.37 -5.40
C ALA A 28 5.28 5.17 -4.30
N PHE A 29 5.74 3.94 -4.15
CA PHE A 29 6.88 3.65 -3.29
C PHE A 29 7.73 2.55 -3.92
N ASP A 30 9.04 2.62 -3.67
CA ASP A 30 9.97 1.58 -4.09
C ASP A 30 10.17 0.59 -2.96
N ASP A 31 10.41 -0.67 -3.31
CA ASP A 31 10.75 -1.66 -2.29
C ASP A 31 12.10 -1.26 -1.67
N PRO A 32 12.15 -1.09 -0.34
CA PRO A 32 13.39 -0.61 0.30
C PRO A 32 14.56 -1.59 0.22
N GLU A 33 14.29 -2.85 -0.11
CA GLU A 33 15.33 -3.89 -0.14
C GLU A 33 15.57 -4.43 -1.55
N ILE A 34 14.75 -4.07 -2.52
CA ILE A 34 14.85 -4.59 -3.89
C ILE A 34 14.80 -3.43 -4.86
N LYS A 35 15.94 -3.08 -5.44
CA LYS A 35 15.97 -2.11 -6.53
C LYS A 35 15.29 -2.70 -7.75
N GLY A 36 14.55 -1.88 -8.46
CA GLY A 36 13.86 -2.31 -9.67
C GLY A 36 12.43 -2.76 -9.45
N GLU A 37 11.88 -2.59 -8.24
CA GLU A 37 10.47 -2.83 -7.95
C GLU A 37 9.83 -1.56 -7.45
N THR A 38 8.73 -1.16 -8.09
CA THR A 38 7.95 0.01 -7.69
C THR A 38 6.50 -0.40 -7.57
N CYS A 39 5.86 0.04 -6.50
CA CYS A 39 4.45 -0.21 -6.25
C CYS A 39 3.67 1.10 -6.28
N TYR A 40 2.46 1.02 -6.78
CA TYR A 40 1.51 2.14 -6.77
C TYR A 40 0.32 1.74 -5.93
N LEU A 41 -0.09 2.64 -5.05
CA LEU A 41 -1.28 2.48 -4.21
C LEU A 41 -2.30 3.53 -4.60
N SER A 42 -3.56 3.13 -4.73
CA SER A 42 -4.66 4.08 -4.77
C SER A 42 -5.49 3.90 -3.50
N ARG A 43 -5.83 4.99 -2.86
CA ARG A 43 -6.65 4.95 -1.65
C ARG A 43 -7.48 6.20 -1.51
N ALA A 44 -8.61 6.04 -0.85
CA ALA A 44 -9.46 7.17 -0.53
C ALA A 44 -8.84 7.98 0.61
N LYS A 45 -8.90 9.29 0.48
CA LYS A 45 -8.45 10.21 1.52
C LYS A 45 -9.57 11.20 1.78
N LYS A 46 -10.07 11.24 2.99
CA LYS A 46 -11.10 12.18 3.38
C LYS A 46 -10.48 13.52 3.68
N GLY A 47 -11.17 14.57 3.24
CA GLY A 47 -10.74 15.93 3.54
C GLY A 47 -11.43 16.50 4.76
N GLY A 48 -10.80 17.52 5.35
CA GLY A 48 -11.38 18.31 6.41
C GLY A 48 -11.53 17.60 7.75
N ILE A 49 -12.26 18.26 8.63
CA ILE A 49 -12.47 17.78 10.00
C ILE A 49 -13.26 16.49 10.03
N THR A 50 -14.25 16.37 9.17
CA THR A 50 -15.09 15.17 9.09
C THR A 50 -14.26 13.94 8.76
N GLY A 51 -13.29 14.08 7.88
CA GLY A 51 -12.39 12.98 7.54
C GLY A 51 -11.55 12.53 8.71
N SER A 52 -11.10 13.46 9.55
CA SER A 52 -10.26 13.12 10.70
C SER A 52 -11.03 12.36 11.77
N LEU A 53 -12.34 12.46 11.79
CA LEU A 53 -13.17 11.73 12.74
C LEU A 53 -13.42 10.27 12.30
N GLY A 54 -13.13 9.94 11.06
CA GLY A 54 -13.22 8.56 10.56
C GLY A 54 -14.60 7.94 10.60
N LEU A 55 -15.65 8.74 10.44
CA LEU A 55 -16.99 8.30 10.76
C LEU A 55 -17.71 7.50 9.66
N ALA A 56 -17.42 7.71 8.39
CA ALA A 56 -18.27 7.18 7.33
C ALA A 56 -17.64 6.07 6.50
N GLU A 57 -16.35 6.12 6.24
CA GLU A 57 -15.67 5.17 5.36
C GLU A 57 -14.39 4.68 6.00
N ASP A 58 -13.88 3.58 5.46
CA ASP A 58 -12.60 3.04 5.87
C ASP A 58 -11.51 3.57 4.93
N PRO A 59 -10.76 4.62 5.33
CA PRO A 59 -9.73 5.18 4.46
C PRO A 59 -8.52 4.26 4.28
N SER A 60 -8.51 3.11 4.92
CA SER A 60 -7.45 2.12 4.76
C SER A 60 -7.72 1.15 3.62
N ASP A 61 -8.86 1.26 2.94
CA ASP A 61 -9.14 0.47 1.75
C ASP A 61 -8.26 0.99 0.60
N ALA A 62 -7.45 0.11 0.04
CA ALA A 62 -6.48 0.49 -0.99
C ALA A 62 -6.32 -0.62 -2.01
N SER A 63 -5.99 -0.23 -3.23
CA SER A 63 -5.57 -1.15 -4.28
C SER A 63 -4.08 -0.98 -4.52
N ILE A 64 -3.40 -2.06 -4.87
CA ILE A 64 -1.98 -2.05 -5.13
C ILE A 64 -1.68 -2.64 -6.51
N ALA A 65 -0.72 -2.03 -7.21
CA ALA A 65 -0.17 -2.54 -8.45
C ALA A 65 1.32 -2.30 -8.42
N CYS A 66 2.09 -3.35 -8.60
CA CYS A 66 3.55 -3.26 -8.57
C CYS A 66 4.12 -3.70 -9.92
N ARG A 67 5.32 -3.20 -10.25
CA ARG A 67 5.96 -3.58 -11.49
C ARG A 67 7.47 -3.57 -11.37
N GLN A 68 8.10 -4.35 -12.24
CA GLN A 68 9.53 -4.32 -12.38
C GLN A 68 9.92 -3.13 -13.25
N THR A 69 10.82 -2.29 -12.74
CA THR A 69 11.28 -1.08 -13.43
C THR A 69 12.74 -1.16 -13.86
N GLY A 70 13.42 -2.25 -13.52
CA GLY A 70 14.83 -2.46 -13.86
C GLY A 70 15.26 -3.86 -13.50
N PRO A 71 16.55 -4.18 -13.68
CA PRO A 71 17.07 -5.49 -13.27
C PRO A 71 16.90 -5.73 -11.78
N ILE A 72 16.56 -6.95 -11.41
CA ILE A 72 16.32 -7.31 -10.02
C ILE A 72 17.31 -8.37 -9.59
N HIS A 73 17.94 -8.13 -8.43
CA HIS A 73 18.80 -9.08 -7.76
C HIS A 73 18.22 -9.37 -6.38
N LEU A 74 17.85 -10.62 -6.13
CA LEU A 74 17.28 -11.02 -4.85
C LEU A 74 18.34 -11.65 -3.98
N SER A 75 18.35 -11.27 -2.70
CA SER A 75 19.24 -11.92 -1.71
C SER A 75 18.76 -13.34 -1.43
N ASP A 76 19.64 -14.16 -0.92
CA ASP A 76 19.29 -15.53 -0.52
C ASP A 76 18.23 -15.54 0.58
N PHE A 77 18.22 -14.52 1.43
CA PHE A 77 17.22 -14.40 2.48
C PHE A 77 15.81 -14.31 1.90
N ILE A 78 15.68 -13.57 0.79
CA ILE A 78 14.39 -13.44 0.11
C ILE A 78 14.03 -14.71 -0.63
N THR A 79 14.96 -15.27 -1.41
CA THR A 79 14.68 -16.44 -2.24
C THR A 79 14.44 -17.70 -1.44
N SER A 80 14.95 -17.78 -0.22
CA SER A 80 14.72 -18.92 0.67
C SER A 80 13.36 -18.91 1.36
N GLY A 81 12.60 -17.82 1.22
CA GLY A 81 11.33 -17.65 1.93
C GLY A 81 11.46 -17.12 3.35
N LYS A 82 12.67 -16.91 3.83
CA LYS A 82 12.87 -16.42 5.21
C LYS A 82 12.44 -14.98 5.39
N ALA A 83 12.33 -14.22 4.30
CA ALA A 83 11.87 -12.84 4.33
C ALA A 83 10.36 -12.71 4.07
N ASP A 84 9.64 -13.81 3.90
CA ASP A 84 8.20 -13.76 3.61
C ASP A 84 7.45 -13.07 4.74
N GLY A 85 6.51 -12.21 4.35
CA GLY A 85 5.76 -11.41 5.31
C GLY A 85 6.46 -10.14 5.76
N LYS A 86 7.60 -9.82 5.19
CA LYS A 86 8.34 -8.60 5.53
C LYS A 86 7.54 -7.36 5.16
N GLN A 87 7.36 -6.47 6.11
CA GLN A 87 6.71 -5.19 5.86
C GLN A 87 7.61 -4.29 5.04
N VAL A 88 7.12 -3.84 3.90
CA VAL A 88 7.85 -2.96 2.99
C VAL A 88 7.26 -1.56 2.94
N PHE A 89 6.05 -1.39 3.46
CA PHE A 89 5.40 -0.08 3.53
C PHE A 89 4.35 -0.08 4.63
N LYS A 90 4.20 1.06 5.31
CA LYS A 90 3.20 1.25 6.35
C LYS A 90 2.82 2.71 6.42
N LYS A 91 1.53 2.99 6.52
CA LYS A 91 1.03 4.35 6.69
C LYS A 91 -0.20 4.36 7.56
N SER A 92 -0.23 5.27 8.54
CA SER A 92 -1.43 5.52 9.33
C SER A 92 -2.41 6.33 8.51
N THR A 93 -3.66 5.88 8.44
CA THR A 93 -4.68 6.47 7.58
C THR A 93 -5.75 7.22 8.37
N SER A 94 -5.81 7.06 9.68
CA SER A 94 -6.76 7.77 10.51
C SER A 94 -6.27 7.85 11.94
N ILE A 95 -6.89 8.75 12.73
CA ILE A 95 -6.62 8.89 14.15
C ILE A 95 -7.12 7.69 14.97
N LEU A 96 -7.95 6.82 14.37
CA LEU A 96 -8.46 5.62 15.02
C LEU A 96 -7.53 4.41 14.83
N PHE A 97 -6.28 4.67 14.54
CA PHE A 97 -5.21 3.66 14.45
C PHE A 97 -5.37 2.66 13.30
N LYS A 98 -6.17 3.01 12.31
CA LYS A 98 -6.21 2.22 11.09
C LYS A 98 -4.93 2.45 10.31
N LYS A 99 -4.39 1.39 9.77
CA LYS A 99 -3.14 1.43 9.02
C LYS A 99 -3.28 0.65 7.74
N ILE A 100 -2.65 1.16 6.70
CA ILE A 100 -2.40 0.39 5.49
C ILE A 100 -0.97 -0.08 5.58
N GLN A 101 -0.76 -1.36 5.38
CA GLN A 101 0.59 -1.90 5.29
C GLN A 101 0.71 -2.80 4.08
N VAL A 102 1.92 -2.91 3.59
CA VAL A 102 2.25 -3.79 2.48
C VAL A 102 3.34 -4.73 2.94
N VAL A 103 3.12 -6.01 2.72
CA VAL A 103 4.10 -7.05 3.01
C VAL A 103 4.48 -7.77 1.72
N ARG A 104 5.66 -8.37 1.72
CA ARG A 104 6.21 -9.02 0.54
C ARG A 104 6.42 -10.50 0.79
N PHE A 105 6.10 -11.30 -0.23
CA PHE A 105 6.36 -12.74 -0.26
C PHE A 105 7.09 -13.07 -1.54
N PHE A 106 7.79 -14.19 -1.56
CA PHE A 106 8.42 -14.70 -2.77
C PHE A 106 7.91 -16.10 -3.07
N ASP A 107 7.33 -16.28 -4.25
CA ASP A 107 6.95 -17.61 -4.75
C ASP A 107 8.15 -18.17 -5.52
N ALA A 108 8.95 -18.98 -4.85
CA ALA A 108 10.17 -19.54 -5.43
C ALA A 108 9.86 -20.50 -6.59
N LYS A 109 8.76 -21.21 -6.51
CA LYS A 109 8.37 -22.15 -7.55
C LYS A 109 8.13 -21.46 -8.88
N ARG A 110 7.56 -20.27 -8.86
CA ARG A 110 7.17 -19.56 -10.07
C ARG A 110 8.03 -18.34 -10.35
N ASN A 111 8.97 -18.02 -9.47
CA ASN A 111 9.84 -16.86 -9.58
C ASN A 111 9.04 -15.55 -9.66
N VAL A 112 8.15 -15.36 -8.69
CA VAL A 112 7.23 -14.23 -8.64
C VAL A 112 7.34 -13.56 -7.29
N LEU A 113 7.49 -12.22 -7.30
CA LEU A 113 7.35 -11.42 -6.09
C LEU A 113 5.88 -11.07 -5.90
N ILE A 114 5.41 -11.17 -4.66
CA ILE A 114 4.02 -10.91 -4.32
C ILE A 114 3.99 -9.82 -3.26
N TYR A 115 3.20 -8.78 -3.51
CA TYR A 115 2.97 -7.70 -2.56
C TYR A 115 1.50 -7.72 -2.15
N LEU A 116 1.26 -7.77 -0.87
CA LEU A 116 -0.08 -7.78 -0.29
C LEU A 116 -0.27 -6.52 0.52
N SER A 117 -1.25 -5.70 0.14
CA SER A 117 -1.66 -4.56 0.96
C SER A 117 -2.88 -4.96 1.79
N TYR A 118 -2.90 -4.56 3.04
CA TYR A 118 -4.06 -4.82 3.89
C TYR A 118 -4.14 -3.76 4.98
N SER A 119 -5.34 -3.66 5.55
CA SER A 119 -5.59 -2.72 6.63
C SER A 119 -5.68 -3.45 7.96
N ASP A 120 -5.10 -2.85 9.00
CA ASP A 120 -5.33 -3.27 10.36
C ASP A 120 -6.70 -2.78 10.80
N LYS A 121 -7.52 -3.66 11.34
CA LYS A 121 -8.81 -3.31 11.89
C LYS A 121 -8.86 -3.66 13.37
N LEU A 122 -9.40 -2.73 14.16
CA LEU A 122 -9.58 -2.94 15.58
C LEU A 122 -10.94 -3.57 15.91
N ILE A 123 -11.83 -3.65 14.93
CA ILE A 123 -13.17 -4.20 15.11
C ILE A 123 -13.34 -5.44 14.22
N ASP A 124 -14.31 -6.27 14.57
CA ASP A 124 -14.59 -7.49 13.83
C ASP A 124 -14.92 -7.19 12.37
N GLY A 125 -14.53 -8.10 11.51
CA GLY A 125 -14.73 -8.02 10.09
C GLY A 125 -13.48 -8.41 9.33
N SER A 126 -13.64 -8.64 8.04
CA SER A 126 -12.51 -8.99 7.19
C SER A 126 -11.69 -7.74 6.87
N PRO A 127 -10.36 -7.80 6.98
CA PRO A 127 -9.52 -6.68 6.56
C PRO A 127 -9.65 -6.43 5.06
N LYS A 128 -9.64 -5.16 4.68
CA LYS A 128 -9.53 -4.79 3.27
C LYS A 128 -8.15 -5.21 2.79
N ASN A 129 -8.08 -5.83 1.62
CA ASN A 129 -6.80 -6.30 1.12
C ASN A 129 -6.75 -6.28 -0.41
N SER A 130 -5.54 -6.24 -0.94
CA SER A 130 -5.30 -6.23 -2.36
C SER A 130 -3.92 -6.83 -2.62
N ILE A 131 -3.76 -7.49 -3.75
CA ILE A 131 -2.53 -8.21 -4.06
C ILE A 131 -2.01 -7.80 -5.44
N SER A 132 -0.67 -7.79 -5.56
CA SER A 132 0.01 -7.61 -6.85
C SER A 132 1.12 -8.65 -6.95
N ALA A 133 1.17 -9.35 -8.07
CA ALA A 133 2.18 -10.39 -8.33
C ALA A 133 3.00 -9.98 -9.54
N ILE A 134 4.33 -10.00 -9.39
CA ILE A 134 5.26 -9.54 -10.41
C ILE A 134 6.16 -10.70 -10.81
N PRO A 135 5.99 -11.27 -12.00
CA PRO A 135 6.94 -12.27 -12.49
C PRO A 135 8.29 -11.60 -12.76
N LEU A 136 9.36 -12.29 -12.42
CA LEU A 136 10.71 -11.79 -12.62
C LEU A 136 11.29 -12.30 -13.94
N HIS A 137 12.01 -11.44 -14.60
CA HIS A 137 12.65 -11.75 -15.87
C HIS A 137 14.15 -11.62 -15.80
#